data_c9eebb531d092ad4242c85c6b79056b9
#
_entry.id   c9eebb531d092ad4242c85c6b79056b9
#
_cell.length_a   1.000
_cell.length_b   1.000
_cell.length_c   1.000
_cell.angle_alpha   90.00
_cell.angle_beta   90.00
_cell.angle_gamma   90.00
#
_symmetry.space_group_name_H-M   'P 1'
#
loop_
_entity.id
_entity.type
_entity.pdbx_description
1 polymer ?
#
loop_
_entity_poly.entity_id
_entity_poly.type
_entity_poly.pdbx_seq_one_letter_code
_entity_poly.pdbx_strand_id
1 'polypeptide(L)'
;MTVTTFISEFLNQFFIQGLFGIFKGIGLGIANMFNVVKYINIFKANAGNFKAVDWIVAILTVIATIAILAVIVILVVVLVKKYVRVRKTLVDQEELLNEVGNLNREIIKLSTEKERILAMKVSQLGLKPGESPFEEHAEEEKEEKKDDEVDMTADDYSRFYKCTQVDLEIKDYVPPEFDNEITLPEICDRFRNFACSQLGLFYEPKLIRLFLSAFATTRLIILQGISGTGKTSLAYAWGKFLHNPAIIASVQPSWRDRTEIFGYFNEFTKRFNETEVLKKMYEATYKEEIFITVLDEMNIARVEYYFAELLSILEMPTRDEWVVSLVPSVWPTDPKHLFDGKLKLPENMWYIGTINNDDSTFAVSDKVYDRAIPIDINSKGKYFDAPYTEWLPLSYKHLEAMFKECQEKYKVSDENLRKLEELDDYVIEHFRLAFGNRIVKQLEDFVPAYVGCGGTEIDGLDFVLCHKILRKFEALNLSFIRDEIGGLITYLNKHFGKSNMKESKEYLERLQKLI
;
A
#
# COMPACT_ATOMS: atom_id res chain seq x y z
N MET A 1 -46.12 -53.25 26.31
CA MET A 1 -45.89 -51.84 25.88
C MET A 1 -44.39 -51.66 25.78
N THR A 2 -43.98 -51.37 24.62
CA THR A 2 -42.57 -51.50 24.15
C THR A 2 -41.83 -50.19 24.24
N VAL A 3 -40.51 -50.23 24.19
CA VAL A 3 -39.59 -49.08 24.07
C VAL A 3 -40.10 -48.03 23.06
N THR A 4 -40.80 -48.45 22.01
CA THR A 4 -41.43 -47.58 21.03
C THR A 4 -42.45 -46.62 21.67
N THR A 5 -43.20 -47.00 22.66
CA THR A 5 -44.16 -46.13 23.38
C THR A 5 -43.42 -45.11 24.24
N PHE A 6 -42.36 -45.54 24.95
CA PHE A 6 -41.48 -44.64 25.69
C PHE A 6 -40.86 -43.57 24.78
N ILE A 7 -40.25 -43.99 23.67
CA ILE A 7 -39.62 -43.08 22.70
C ILE A 7 -40.65 -42.10 22.15
N SER A 8 -41.85 -42.57 21.74
CA SER A 8 -42.92 -41.75 21.22
C SER A 8 -43.38 -40.69 22.22
N GLU A 9 -43.62 -41.08 23.48
CA GLU A 9 -44.07 -40.15 24.53
C GLU A 9 -42.94 -39.17 24.92
N PHE A 10 -41.70 -39.64 24.99
CA PHE A 10 -40.55 -38.79 25.30
C PHE A 10 -40.25 -37.77 24.21
N LEU A 11 -40.23 -38.19 22.95
CA LEU A 11 -40.03 -37.30 21.81
C LEU A 11 -41.24 -36.34 21.62
N ASN A 12 -42.47 -36.78 21.87
CA ASN A 12 -43.64 -35.91 21.83
C ASN A 12 -43.52 -34.77 22.86
N GLN A 13 -43.11 -35.09 24.10
CA GLN A 13 -42.87 -34.09 25.13
C GLN A 13 -41.78 -33.09 24.73
N PHE A 14 -40.68 -33.58 24.16
CA PHE A 14 -39.56 -32.73 23.79
C PHE A 14 -39.82 -31.92 22.52
N PHE A 15 -40.18 -32.57 21.40
CA PHE A 15 -40.37 -31.89 20.12
C PHE A 15 -41.73 -31.19 19.98
N ILE A 16 -42.83 -31.89 20.26
CA ILE A 16 -44.16 -31.34 19.96
C ILE A 16 -44.64 -30.37 21.04
N GLN A 17 -44.55 -30.75 22.31
CA GLN A 17 -44.98 -29.87 23.41
C GLN A 17 -43.91 -28.87 23.83
N GLY A 18 -42.61 -29.18 23.66
CA GLY A 18 -41.48 -28.29 23.93
C GLY A 18 -41.13 -27.42 22.71
N LEU A 19 -40.33 -27.97 21.79
CA LEU A 19 -39.71 -27.20 20.68
C LEU A 19 -40.75 -26.52 19.77
N PHE A 20 -41.79 -27.27 19.30
CA PHE A 20 -42.87 -26.69 18.48
C PHE A 20 -43.83 -25.85 19.31
N GLY A 21 -43.95 -26.09 20.62
CA GLY A 21 -44.73 -25.26 21.54
C GLY A 21 -44.18 -23.83 21.69
N ILE A 22 -42.87 -23.64 21.48
CA ILE A 22 -42.23 -22.31 21.48
C ILE A 22 -42.85 -21.38 20.44
N PHE A 23 -43.24 -21.91 19.27
CA PHE A 23 -43.91 -21.11 18.21
C PHE A 23 -45.35 -20.70 18.55
N LYS A 24 -46.04 -21.42 19.47
CA LYS A 24 -47.41 -21.09 19.92
C LYS A 24 -47.44 -20.21 21.17
N GLY A 25 -46.35 -20.24 21.96
CA GLY A 25 -46.22 -19.42 23.16
C GLY A 25 -44.87 -19.67 23.81
N ILE A 26 -43.92 -18.75 23.60
CA ILE A 26 -42.52 -18.88 23.98
C ILE A 26 -42.35 -19.35 25.45
N GLY A 27 -43.12 -18.77 26.37
CA GLY A 27 -43.04 -19.12 27.79
C GLY A 27 -43.49 -20.55 28.10
N LEU A 28 -44.57 -21.01 27.47
CA LEU A 28 -45.12 -22.35 27.69
C LEU A 28 -44.27 -23.45 27.05
N GLY A 29 -43.70 -23.18 25.86
CA GLY A 29 -42.80 -24.07 25.18
C GLY A 29 -41.52 -24.32 25.99
N ILE A 30 -40.90 -23.27 26.49
CA ILE A 30 -39.69 -23.34 27.35
C ILE A 30 -40.03 -24.11 28.65
N ALA A 31 -41.16 -23.78 29.31
CA ALA A 31 -41.56 -24.47 30.54
C ALA A 31 -41.79 -25.98 30.31
N ASN A 32 -42.39 -26.39 29.17
CA ASN A 32 -42.57 -27.80 28.83
C ASN A 32 -41.25 -28.50 28.49
N MET A 33 -40.34 -27.82 27.82
CA MET A 33 -39.02 -28.36 27.44
C MET A 33 -38.12 -28.66 28.66
N PHE A 34 -38.22 -27.84 29.71
CA PHE A 34 -37.47 -27.99 30.95
C PHE A 34 -38.25 -28.65 32.10
N ASN A 35 -39.43 -29.20 31.83
CA ASN A 35 -40.27 -29.86 32.87
C ASN A 35 -39.75 -31.25 33.21
N VAL A 36 -38.70 -31.31 34.04
CA VAL A 36 -38.03 -32.52 34.46
C VAL A 36 -39.00 -33.54 35.13
N VAL A 37 -40.00 -33.03 35.85
CA VAL A 37 -40.99 -33.88 36.53
C VAL A 37 -41.82 -34.72 35.52
N LYS A 38 -42.22 -34.13 34.38
CA LYS A 38 -42.91 -34.88 33.32
C LYS A 38 -42.03 -35.98 32.73
N TYR A 39 -40.76 -35.69 32.45
CA TYR A 39 -39.82 -36.69 31.93
C TYR A 39 -39.56 -37.84 32.90
N ILE A 40 -39.44 -37.54 34.20
CA ILE A 40 -39.29 -38.59 35.26
C ILE A 40 -40.55 -39.43 35.31
N ASN A 41 -41.75 -38.85 35.20
CA ASN A 41 -43.00 -39.59 35.21
C ASN A 41 -43.15 -40.51 33.99
N ILE A 42 -42.79 -40.04 32.78
CA ILE A 42 -42.75 -40.87 31.57
C ILE A 42 -41.78 -42.03 31.74
N PHE A 43 -40.61 -41.79 32.35
CA PHE A 43 -39.63 -42.82 32.62
C PHE A 43 -40.14 -43.86 33.61
N LYS A 44 -40.71 -43.43 34.75
CA LYS A 44 -41.26 -44.32 35.79
C LYS A 44 -42.43 -45.18 35.27
N ALA A 45 -43.31 -44.63 34.43
CA ALA A 45 -44.44 -45.35 33.87
C ALA A 45 -44.01 -46.50 32.93
N ASN A 46 -42.85 -46.38 32.26
CA ASN A 46 -42.40 -47.34 31.25
C ASN A 46 -41.28 -48.27 31.77
N ALA A 47 -40.49 -47.88 32.80
CA ALA A 47 -39.29 -48.58 33.25
C ALA A 47 -39.56 -50.02 33.73
N GLY A 48 -40.76 -50.31 34.32
CA GLY A 48 -41.11 -51.63 34.80
C GLY A 48 -41.24 -52.72 33.72
N ASN A 49 -41.38 -52.31 32.47
CA ASN A 49 -41.59 -53.22 31.32
C ASN A 49 -40.35 -53.35 30.41
N PHE A 50 -39.24 -52.71 30.72
CA PHE A 50 -38.05 -52.68 29.89
C PHE A 50 -37.23 -53.96 30.00
N LYS A 51 -36.83 -54.52 28.86
CA LYS A 51 -35.79 -55.54 28.70
C LYS A 51 -34.42 -54.88 28.61
N ALA A 52 -33.35 -55.69 28.71
CA ALA A 52 -31.96 -55.15 28.69
C ALA A 52 -31.66 -54.27 27.47
N VAL A 53 -32.14 -54.59 26.27
CA VAL A 53 -31.97 -53.81 25.05
C VAL A 53 -32.78 -52.50 25.13
N ASP A 54 -33.97 -52.50 25.73
CA ASP A 54 -34.84 -51.34 25.87
C ASP A 54 -34.20 -50.27 26.76
N TRP A 55 -33.46 -50.69 27.79
CA TRP A 55 -32.67 -49.80 28.66
C TRP A 55 -31.59 -49.06 27.90
N ILE A 56 -30.86 -49.76 26.97
CA ILE A 56 -29.80 -49.15 26.16
C ILE A 56 -30.42 -48.08 25.25
N VAL A 57 -31.52 -48.37 24.57
CA VAL A 57 -32.21 -47.45 23.68
C VAL A 57 -32.78 -46.26 24.45
N ALA A 58 -33.35 -46.45 25.63
CA ALA A 58 -33.85 -45.38 26.48
C ALA A 58 -32.73 -44.41 26.91
N ILE A 59 -31.56 -44.95 27.33
CA ILE A 59 -30.40 -44.13 27.69
C ILE A 59 -29.90 -43.35 26.50
N LEU A 60 -29.76 -43.97 25.30
CA LEU A 60 -29.36 -43.28 24.09
C LEU A 60 -30.31 -42.15 23.71
N THR A 61 -31.63 -42.34 23.89
CA THR A 61 -32.62 -41.30 23.58
C THR A 61 -32.47 -40.11 24.53
N VAL A 62 -32.21 -40.33 25.81
CA VAL A 62 -31.96 -39.26 26.80
C VAL A 62 -30.65 -38.52 26.46
N ILE A 63 -29.57 -39.23 26.12
CA ILE A 63 -28.32 -38.61 25.73
C ILE A 63 -28.50 -37.75 24.48
N ALA A 64 -29.21 -38.24 23.46
CA ALA A 64 -29.47 -37.50 22.23
C ALA A 64 -30.29 -36.20 22.48
N THR A 65 -31.31 -36.27 23.35
CA THR A 65 -32.08 -35.07 23.69
C THR A 65 -31.30 -34.04 24.48
N ILE A 66 -30.41 -34.47 25.39
CA ILE A 66 -29.48 -33.56 26.09
C ILE A 66 -28.49 -32.91 25.11
N ALA A 67 -27.97 -33.67 24.14
CA ALA A 67 -27.07 -33.14 23.14
C ALA A 67 -27.74 -32.07 22.25
N ILE A 68 -29.00 -32.31 21.83
CA ILE A 68 -29.79 -31.32 21.07
C ILE A 68 -30.00 -30.05 21.90
N LEU A 69 -30.34 -30.20 23.17
CA LEU A 69 -30.51 -29.06 24.08
C LEU A 69 -29.24 -28.24 24.22
N ALA A 70 -28.08 -28.90 24.38
CA ALA A 70 -26.78 -28.24 24.45
C ALA A 70 -26.48 -27.42 23.17
N VAL A 71 -26.77 -27.99 22.00
CA VAL A 71 -26.61 -27.29 20.71
C VAL A 71 -27.51 -26.04 20.63
N ILE A 72 -28.75 -26.14 21.05
CA ILE A 72 -29.68 -25.00 21.08
C ILE A 72 -29.16 -23.90 22.02
N VAL A 73 -28.67 -24.25 23.21
CA VAL A 73 -28.12 -23.27 24.15
C VAL A 73 -26.88 -22.58 23.58
N ILE A 74 -25.98 -23.35 22.96
CA ILE A 74 -24.78 -22.78 22.32
C ILE A 74 -25.20 -21.80 21.21
N LEU A 75 -26.15 -22.17 20.36
CA LEU A 75 -26.64 -21.33 19.27
C LEU A 75 -27.25 -20.02 19.80
N VAL A 76 -28.07 -20.07 20.85
CA VAL A 76 -28.60 -18.87 21.51
C VAL A 76 -27.50 -17.99 22.07
N VAL A 77 -26.49 -18.56 22.74
CA VAL A 77 -25.36 -17.80 23.29
C VAL A 77 -24.55 -17.11 22.16
N VAL A 78 -24.33 -17.79 21.03
CA VAL A 78 -23.65 -17.22 19.86
C VAL A 78 -24.46 -16.07 19.27
N LEU A 79 -25.79 -16.24 19.11
CA LEU A 79 -26.66 -15.19 18.59
C LEU A 79 -26.71 -13.97 19.53
N VAL A 80 -26.81 -14.17 20.83
CA VAL A 80 -26.76 -13.07 21.81
C VAL A 80 -25.41 -12.35 21.77
N LYS A 81 -24.30 -13.08 21.75
CA LYS A 81 -22.96 -12.46 21.62
C LYS A 81 -22.84 -11.64 20.32
N LYS A 82 -23.34 -12.16 19.20
CA LYS A 82 -23.34 -11.45 17.92
C LYS A 82 -24.20 -10.18 18.00
N TYR A 83 -25.39 -10.27 18.56
CA TYR A 83 -26.28 -9.12 18.75
C TYR A 83 -25.68 -8.03 19.64
N VAL A 84 -25.08 -8.41 20.77
CA VAL A 84 -24.42 -7.46 21.69
C VAL A 84 -23.23 -6.78 21.00
N ARG A 85 -22.45 -7.52 20.19
CA ARG A 85 -21.33 -6.95 19.42
C ARG A 85 -21.82 -5.91 18.40
N VAL A 86 -22.87 -6.22 17.64
CA VAL A 86 -23.45 -5.29 16.65
C VAL A 86 -24.03 -4.05 17.34
N ARG A 87 -24.68 -4.21 18.48
CA ARG A 87 -25.23 -3.08 19.24
C ARG A 87 -24.14 -2.17 19.80
N LYS A 88 -23.03 -2.74 20.25
CA LYS A 88 -21.88 -1.95 20.74
C LYS A 88 -21.25 -1.12 19.62
N THR A 89 -21.06 -1.72 18.43
CA THR A 89 -20.53 -0.98 17.26
C THR A 89 -21.48 0.13 16.80
N LEU A 90 -22.80 -0.03 16.91
CA LEU A 90 -23.76 1.03 16.57
C LEU A 90 -23.74 2.19 17.57
N VAL A 91 -23.57 1.90 18.87
CA VAL A 91 -23.44 2.95 19.91
C VAL A 91 -22.13 3.73 19.73
N ASP A 92 -21.03 3.02 19.47
CA ASP A 92 -19.72 3.64 19.20
C ASP A 92 -19.77 4.54 17.94
N GLN A 93 -20.54 4.17 16.89
CA GLN A 93 -20.78 4.99 15.70
C GLN A 93 -21.61 6.24 15.98
N GLU A 94 -22.63 6.13 16.82
CA GLU A 94 -23.50 7.26 17.17
C GLU A 94 -22.74 8.29 18.05
N GLU A 95 -21.87 7.82 18.92
CA GLU A 95 -20.99 8.65 19.75
C GLU A 95 -19.96 9.40 18.89
N LEU A 96 -19.32 8.70 17.91
CA LEU A 96 -18.44 9.29 16.92
C LEU A 96 -19.13 10.32 16.02
N LEU A 97 -20.37 10.06 15.58
CA LEU A 97 -21.16 11.02 14.79
C LEU A 97 -21.47 12.28 15.58
N ASN A 98 -21.76 12.17 16.88
CA ASN A 98 -21.99 13.30 17.75
C ASN A 98 -20.69 14.10 18.00
N GLU A 99 -19.56 13.43 18.14
CA GLU A 99 -18.23 14.06 18.29
C GLU A 99 -17.84 14.81 17.01
N VAL A 100 -18.03 14.21 15.83
CA VAL A 100 -17.82 14.87 14.52
C VAL A 100 -18.76 16.08 14.38
N GLY A 101 -20.01 15.98 14.81
CA GLY A 101 -20.96 17.09 14.81
C GLY A 101 -20.53 18.26 15.72
N ASN A 102 -19.94 17.95 16.87
CA ASN A 102 -19.42 18.97 17.78
C ASN A 102 -18.15 19.63 17.25
N LEU A 103 -17.23 18.84 16.70
CA LEU A 103 -16.00 19.33 16.05
C LEU A 103 -16.31 20.23 14.86
N ASN A 104 -17.28 19.88 14.02
CA ASN A 104 -17.73 20.74 12.92
C ASN A 104 -18.30 22.08 13.39
N ARG A 105 -19.06 22.09 14.51
CA ARG A 105 -19.55 23.35 15.11
C ARG A 105 -18.39 24.20 15.63
N GLU A 106 -17.36 23.59 16.17
CA GLU A 106 -16.16 24.27 16.67
C GLU A 106 -15.33 24.85 15.51
N ILE A 107 -15.18 24.13 14.42
CA ILE A 107 -14.54 24.61 13.18
C ILE A 107 -15.28 25.82 12.61
N ILE A 108 -16.62 25.79 12.56
CA ILE A 108 -17.43 26.93 12.10
C ILE A 108 -17.23 28.15 13.02
N LYS A 109 -17.19 27.96 14.34
CA LYS A 109 -16.92 29.04 15.29
C LYS A 109 -15.53 29.65 15.11
N LEU A 110 -14.50 28.80 14.99
CA LEU A 110 -13.12 29.25 14.76
C LEU A 110 -12.96 29.95 13.40
N SER A 111 -13.67 29.49 12.36
CA SER A 111 -13.69 30.16 11.05
C SER A 111 -14.32 31.55 11.15
N THR A 112 -15.45 31.69 11.83
CA THR A 112 -16.09 32.98 12.02
C THR A 112 -15.27 33.93 12.92
N GLU A 113 -14.57 33.41 13.93
CA GLU A 113 -13.61 34.19 14.73
C GLU A 113 -12.41 34.66 13.90
N LYS A 114 -11.87 33.78 13.06
CA LYS A 114 -10.79 34.10 12.11
C LYS A 114 -11.20 35.22 11.16
N GLU A 115 -12.39 35.16 10.58
CA GLU A 115 -12.93 36.20 9.69
C GLU A 115 -13.13 37.52 10.46
N ARG A 116 -13.58 37.44 11.70
CA ARG A 116 -13.74 38.61 12.56
C ARG A 116 -12.40 39.25 12.92
N ILE A 117 -11.38 38.46 13.19
CA ILE A 117 -10.01 38.96 13.48
C ILE A 117 -9.40 39.56 12.21
N LEU A 118 -9.61 38.95 11.05
CA LEU A 118 -9.18 39.47 9.74
C LEU A 118 -9.87 40.81 9.44
N ALA A 119 -11.18 40.90 9.65
CA ALA A 119 -11.94 42.15 9.47
C ALA A 119 -11.47 43.27 10.44
N MET A 120 -11.13 42.93 11.72
CA MET A 120 -10.54 43.88 12.64
C MET A 120 -9.14 44.35 12.23
N LYS A 121 -8.29 43.44 11.71
CA LYS A 121 -6.96 43.80 11.19
C LYS A 121 -7.07 44.67 9.93
N VAL A 122 -7.96 44.38 9.02
CA VAL A 122 -8.23 45.19 7.80
C VAL A 122 -8.71 46.58 8.21
N SER A 123 -9.61 46.70 9.20
CA SER A 123 -10.08 47.96 9.77
C SER A 123 -8.97 48.76 10.45
N GLN A 124 -8.01 48.11 11.13
CA GLN A 124 -6.85 48.75 11.76
C GLN A 124 -5.81 49.25 10.74
N LEU A 125 -5.75 48.65 9.55
CA LEU A 125 -4.86 49.05 8.46
C LEU A 125 -5.45 50.14 7.55
N GLY A 126 -6.67 50.63 7.82
CA GLY A 126 -7.31 51.70 7.07
C GLY A 126 -7.82 51.28 5.68
N LEU A 127 -7.86 49.98 5.39
CA LEU A 127 -8.36 49.41 4.14
C LEU A 127 -9.89 49.24 4.19
N LYS A 128 -10.58 49.44 3.06
CA LYS A 128 -12.03 49.22 2.98
C LYS A 128 -12.36 47.73 3.09
N PRO A 129 -13.56 47.34 3.58
CA PRO A 129 -13.99 45.95 3.63
C PRO A 129 -14.01 45.34 2.21
N GLY A 130 -13.09 44.39 1.93
CA GLY A 130 -12.92 43.74 0.65
C GLY A 130 -11.52 43.90 0.01
N GLU A 131 -10.68 44.79 0.51
CA GLU A 131 -9.29 44.94 0.04
C GLU A 131 -8.33 44.05 0.86
N SER A 132 -7.61 43.18 0.20
CA SER A 132 -6.57 42.32 0.79
C SER A 132 -5.18 42.93 0.55
N PRO A 133 -4.26 42.95 1.56
CA PRO A 133 -2.90 43.48 1.37
C PRO A 133 -2.02 42.70 0.40
N PHE A 134 -2.54 41.65 -0.22
CA PHE A 134 -1.83 40.77 -1.16
C PHE A 134 -2.35 40.84 -2.61
N GLU A 135 -3.23 41.82 -2.95
CA GLU A 135 -3.85 41.90 -4.29
C GLU A 135 -3.11 42.80 -5.28
N GLU A 136 -2.02 43.49 -4.90
CA GLU A 136 -1.27 44.32 -5.87
C GLU A 136 -0.50 43.58 -6.95
N HIS A 137 -0.46 42.22 -6.93
CA HIS A 137 0.14 41.41 -8.01
C HIS A 137 -0.85 40.49 -8.74
N ALA A 138 -2.15 40.61 -8.47
CA ALA A 138 -3.17 39.76 -9.09
C ALA A 138 -4.05 40.48 -10.13
N GLU A 139 -3.90 41.79 -10.29
CA GLU A 139 -4.73 42.58 -11.25
C GLU A 139 -4.20 42.59 -12.69
N GLU A 140 -2.94 42.22 -12.92
CA GLU A 140 -2.41 42.14 -14.31
C GLU A 140 -2.74 40.80 -15.02
N GLU A 141 -3.29 39.80 -14.33
CA GLU A 141 -3.70 38.52 -14.96
C GLU A 141 -5.21 38.37 -15.21
N LYS A 142 -6.04 39.38 -14.88
CA LYS A 142 -7.51 39.27 -14.98
C LYS A 142 -8.13 39.90 -16.22
N GLU A 143 -7.37 40.53 -17.13
CA GLU A 143 -7.94 41.18 -18.33
C GLU A 143 -7.93 40.32 -19.60
N GLU A 144 -7.45 39.08 -19.62
CA GLU A 144 -7.42 38.25 -20.83
C GLU A 144 -8.30 36.98 -20.84
N LYS A 145 -9.24 36.81 -19.90
CA LYS A 145 -10.21 35.68 -19.97
C LYS A 145 -11.65 36.12 -19.70
N LYS A 146 -12.17 36.94 -20.60
CA LYS A 146 -13.60 37.02 -20.85
C LYS A 146 -13.79 36.65 -22.31
N ASP A 147 -14.07 35.37 -22.53
CA ASP A 147 -14.96 34.93 -23.61
C ASP A 147 -15.22 33.44 -23.43
N ASP A 148 -16.51 33.06 -23.60
CA ASP A 148 -17.08 31.71 -23.57
C ASP A 148 -17.43 31.10 -22.20
N GLU A 149 -18.26 31.76 -21.39
CA GLU A 149 -19.23 31.06 -20.56
C GLU A 149 -20.31 30.43 -21.47
N VAL A 150 -20.07 29.21 -21.91
CA VAL A 150 -21.11 28.33 -22.41
C VAL A 150 -21.97 27.94 -21.23
N ASP A 151 -23.24 28.33 -21.27
CA ASP A 151 -24.27 27.98 -20.28
C ASP A 151 -24.52 26.45 -20.34
N MET A 152 -23.66 25.69 -19.62
CA MET A 152 -23.76 24.22 -19.52
C MET A 152 -24.77 23.86 -18.42
N THR A 153 -25.83 23.18 -18.81
CA THR A 153 -26.81 22.63 -17.86
C THR A 153 -26.21 21.59 -16.92
N ALA A 154 -26.81 21.38 -15.74
CA ALA A 154 -26.27 20.51 -14.69
C ALA A 154 -25.99 19.04 -15.14
N ASP A 155 -26.53 18.62 -16.28
CA ASP A 155 -26.35 17.28 -16.87
C ASP A 155 -25.07 17.14 -17.70
N ASP A 156 -24.37 18.25 -18.00
CA ASP A 156 -23.17 18.25 -18.84
C ASP A 156 -21.84 18.17 -18.05
N TYR A 157 -21.87 18.18 -16.72
CA TYR A 157 -20.65 18.17 -15.91
C TYR A 157 -20.17 16.75 -15.61
N SER A 158 -18.91 16.46 -15.97
CA SER A 158 -18.22 15.27 -15.49
C SER A 158 -18.11 15.28 -13.96
N ARG A 159 -18.32 14.12 -13.35
CA ARG A 159 -18.04 13.95 -11.91
C ARG A 159 -16.54 13.97 -11.58
N PHE A 160 -15.66 13.86 -12.59
CA PHE A 160 -14.20 13.94 -12.47
C PHE A 160 -13.72 15.26 -13.10
N TYR A 161 -13.53 16.27 -12.29
CA TYR A 161 -13.13 17.59 -12.80
C TYR A 161 -11.69 17.61 -13.31
N LYS A 162 -10.71 17.09 -12.52
CA LYS A 162 -9.29 17.16 -12.87
C LYS A 162 -8.94 16.25 -14.04
N CYS A 163 -9.46 15.02 -14.08
CA CYS A 163 -9.22 14.12 -15.21
C CYS A 163 -9.86 14.62 -16.49
N THR A 164 -11.06 15.21 -16.41
CA THR A 164 -11.71 15.84 -17.59
C THR A 164 -10.92 17.07 -18.08
N GLN A 165 -10.34 17.84 -17.16
CA GLN A 165 -9.44 18.93 -17.54
C GLN A 165 -8.22 18.42 -18.32
N VAL A 166 -7.63 17.29 -17.91
CA VAL A 166 -6.55 16.65 -18.68
C VAL A 166 -7.01 16.27 -20.08
N ASP A 167 -8.24 15.74 -20.26
CA ASP A 167 -8.80 15.45 -21.59
C ASP A 167 -8.92 16.68 -22.50
N LEU A 168 -9.05 17.87 -21.91
CA LEU A 168 -9.06 19.13 -22.65
C LEU A 168 -7.64 19.59 -22.96
N GLU A 169 -6.74 19.59 -21.97
CA GLU A 169 -5.35 20.01 -22.09
C GLU A 169 -4.57 19.17 -23.11
N ILE A 170 -4.89 17.87 -23.21
CA ILE A 170 -4.18 16.96 -24.14
C ILE A 170 -4.43 17.27 -25.62
N LYS A 171 -5.49 18.01 -25.96
CA LYS A 171 -5.79 18.36 -27.36
C LYS A 171 -4.70 19.28 -27.97
N ASP A 172 -4.12 20.12 -27.13
CA ASP A 172 -3.09 21.08 -27.52
C ASP A 172 -1.68 20.62 -27.16
N TYR A 173 -1.58 19.40 -26.55
CA TYR A 173 -0.31 18.84 -26.15
C TYR A 173 0.53 18.41 -27.35
N VAL A 174 1.76 18.92 -27.40
CA VAL A 174 2.78 18.51 -28.37
C VAL A 174 3.86 17.74 -27.62
N PRO A 175 4.08 16.45 -27.95
CA PRO A 175 5.15 15.67 -27.29
C PRO A 175 6.52 16.31 -27.52
N PRO A 176 7.42 16.30 -26.53
CA PRO A 176 8.78 16.76 -26.72
C PRO A 176 9.53 15.86 -27.71
N GLU A 177 10.54 16.41 -28.35
CA GLU A 177 11.46 15.60 -29.15
C GLU A 177 12.39 14.82 -28.22
N PHE A 178 12.18 13.50 -28.14
CA PHE A 178 12.93 12.63 -27.24
C PHE A 178 14.32 12.29 -27.78
N ASP A 179 15.31 12.28 -26.88
CA ASP A 179 16.66 11.77 -27.17
C ASP A 179 16.64 10.23 -27.11
N ASN A 180 16.58 9.60 -28.28
CA ASN A 180 16.53 8.13 -28.42
C ASN A 180 17.92 7.52 -28.71
N GLU A 181 19.01 8.30 -28.65
CA GLU A 181 20.37 7.83 -28.89
C GLU A 181 21.19 7.72 -27.58
N ILE A 182 20.72 8.36 -26.51
CA ILE A 182 21.41 8.39 -25.22
C ILE A 182 21.51 7.00 -24.59
N THR A 183 22.64 6.74 -23.92
CA THR A 183 22.92 5.48 -23.22
C THR A 183 22.75 5.59 -21.71
N LEU A 184 22.56 4.45 -20.99
CA LEU A 184 22.41 4.44 -19.52
C LEU A 184 23.59 5.08 -18.77
N PRO A 185 24.89 4.84 -19.13
CA PRO A 185 26.00 5.53 -18.48
C PRO A 185 25.94 7.05 -18.67
N GLU A 186 25.59 7.52 -19.86
CA GLU A 186 25.45 8.94 -20.15
C GLU A 186 24.29 9.58 -19.37
N ILE A 187 23.17 8.87 -19.22
CA ILE A 187 22.07 9.32 -18.36
C ILE A 187 22.55 9.49 -16.92
N CYS A 188 23.30 8.52 -16.38
CA CYS A 188 23.87 8.61 -15.03
C CYS A 188 24.77 9.84 -14.86
N ASP A 189 25.66 10.07 -15.80
CA ASP A 189 26.61 11.19 -15.74
C ASP A 189 25.91 12.54 -15.95
N ARG A 190 25.01 12.64 -16.93
CA ARG A 190 24.22 13.86 -17.17
C ARG A 190 23.32 14.19 -16.00
N PHE A 191 22.63 13.21 -15.43
CA PHE A 191 21.78 13.45 -14.26
C PHE A 191 22.59 13.92 -13.05
N ARG A 192 23.72 13.28 -12.78
CA ARG A 192 24.62 13.69 -11.70
C ARG A 192 25.13 15.12 -11.88
N ASN A 193 25.54 15.48 -13.11
CA ASN A 193 25.99 16.82 -13.45
C ASN A 193 24.86 17.85 -13.39
N PHE A 194 23.66 17.51 -13.85
CA PHE A 194 22.47 18.35 -13.75
C PHE A 194 22.12 18.65 -12.27
N ALA A 195 22.06 17.62 -11.43
CA ALA A 195 21.77 17.76 -10.00
C ALA A 195 22.79 18.69 -9.32
N CYS A 196 24.06 18.58 -9.67
CA CYS A 196 25.13 19.43 -9.14
C CYS A 196 25.03 20.86 -9.69
N SER A 197 25.04 21.05 -11.02
CA SER A 197 25.18 22.35 -11.66
C SER A 197 23.92 23.21 -11.57
N GLN A 198 22.72 22.59 -11.60
CA GLN A 198 21.45 23.30 -11.61
C GLN A 198 20.81 23.43 -10.20
N LEU A 199 21.02 22.41 -9.34
CA LEU A 199 20.30 22.31 -8.07
C LEU A 199 21.22 22.35 -6.84
N GLY A 200 22.56 22.32 -7.03
CA GLY A 200 23.51 22.29 -5.93
C GLY A 200 23.44 21.00 -5.10
N LEU A 201 22.99 19.91 -5.71
CA LEU A 201 22.85 18.60 -5.06
C LEU A 201 23.98 17.67 -5.49
N PHE A 202 24.66 17.08 -4.52
CA PHE A 202 25.85 16.27 -4.76
C PHE A 202 25.53 14.81 -4.46
N TYR A 203 25.67 13.94 -5.48
CA TYR A 203 25.45 12.51 -5.35
C TYR A 203 26.67 11.72 -5.82
N GLU A 204 26.97 10.61 -5.14
CA GLU A 204 28.01 9.69 -5.55
C GLU A 204 27.60 8.93 -6.82
N PRO A 205 28.54 8.62 -7.74
CA PRO A 205 28.22 7.88 -8.96
C PRO A 205 27.52 6.53 -8.69
N LYS A 206 27.94 5.83 -7.62
CA LYS A 206 27.32 4.57 -7.21
C LYS A 206 25.82 4.74 -6.89
N LEU A 207 25.47 5.79 -6.14
CA LEU A 207 24.08 6.06 -5.78
C LEU A 207 23.21 6.30 -7.03
N ILE A 208 23.72 7.08 -7.99
CA ILE A 208 23.00 7.34 -9.25
C ILE A 208 22.78 6.06 -10.05
N ARG A 209 23.80 5.19 -10.14
CA ARG A 209 23.68 3.88 -10.82
C ARG A 209 22.67 2.98 -10.13
N LEU A 210 22.67 2.88 -8.80
CA LEU A 210 21.69 2.13 -8.02
C LEU A 210 20.27 2.67 -8.24
N PHE A 211 20.13 4.01 -8.19
CA PHE A 211 18.87 4.68 -8.41
C PHE A 211 18.30 4.39 -9.80
N LEU A 212 19.10 4.54 -10.86
CA LEU A 212 18.63 4.27 -12.22
C LEU A 212 18.32 2.78 -12.44
N SER A 213 19.12 1.87 -11.88
CA SER A 213 18.89 0.42 -12.00
C SER A 213 17.59 -0.03 -11.28
N ALA A 214 17.18 0.68 -10.24
CA ALA A 214 15.93 0.40 -9.55
C ALA A 214 14.70 0.60 -10.45
N PHE A 215 14.78 1.51 -11.44
CA PHE A 215 13.70 1.71 -12.43
C PHE A 215 13.50 0.50 -13.35
N ALA A 216 14.54 -0.28 -13.61
CA ALA A 216 14.44 -1.51 -14.41
C ALA A 216 13.70 -2.62 -13.66
N THR A 217 13.69 -2.59 -12.33
CA THR A 217 13.33 -3.72 -11.48
C THR A 217 11.89 -3.64 -10.98
N THR A 218 11.50 -2.50 -10.42
CA THR A 218 10.18 -2.33 -9.81
C THR A 218 9.62 -0.94 -10.09
N ARG A 219 8.29 -0.81 -9.94
CA ARG A 219 7.63 0.51 -10.00
C ARG A 219 7.63 1.24 -8.66
N LEU A 220 8.07 0.59 -7.58
CA LEU A 220 8.22 1.21 -6.26
C LEU A 220 9.70 1.20 -5.84
N ILE A 221 10.24 2.38 -5.59
CA ILE A 221 11.60 2.59 -5.08
C ILE A 221 11.48 3.21 -3.69
N ILE A 222 12.27 2.76 -2.74
CA ILE A 222 12.28 3.31 -1.38
C ILE A 222 13.65 3.95 -1.12
N LEU A 223 13.67 5.26 -0.89
CA LEU A 223 14.85 5.99 -0.46
C LEU A 223 14.81 6.11 1.07
N GLN A 224 15.70 5.41 1.75
CA GLN A 224 15.70 5.37 3.21
C GLN A 224 17.02 5.85 3.80
N GLY A 225 17.03 6.24 5.08
CA GLY A 225 18.24 6.65 5.80
C GLY A 225 18.04 7.87 6.69
N ILE A 226 19.14 8.48 7.10
CA ILE A 226 19.18 9.60 8.04
C ILE A 226 18.44 10.82 7.46
N SER A 227 17.71 11.58 8.30
CA SER A 227 17.05 12.81 7.88
C SER A 227 18.05 13.85 7.34
N GLY A 228 17.66 14.59 6.30
CA GLY A 228 18.49 15.67 5.72
C GLY A 228 19.61 15.19 4.80
N THR A 229 19.62 13.93 4.36
CA THR A 229 20.63 13.39 3.40
C THR A 229 20.27 13.59 1.94
N GLY A 230 19.09 14.18 1.62
CA GLY A 230 18.70 14.50 0.24
C GLY A 230 17.85 13.45 -0.46
N LYS A 231 17.13 12.59 0.30
CA LYS A 231 16.23 11.56 -0.25
C LYS A 231 15.15 12.13 -1.18
N THR A 232 14.32 13.02 -0.66
CA THR A 232 13.25 13.70 -1.42
C THR A 232 13.84 14.54 -2.55
N SER A 233 15.00 15.17 -2.29
CA SER A 233 15.70 15.99 -3.29
C SER A 233 16.18 15.16 -4.49
N LEU A 234 16.57 13.88 -4.31
CA LEU A 234 16.99 13.00 -5.41
C LEU A 234 15.82 12.74 -6.37
N ALA A 235 14.66 12.37 -5.85
CA ALA A 235 13.47 12.13 -6.65
C ALA A 235 12.95 13.41 -7.33
N TYR A 236 12.99 14.53 -6.63
CA TYR A 236 12.66 15.85 -7.17
C TYR A 236 13.60 16.25 -8.32
N ALA A 237 14.92 16.10 -8.11
CA ALA A 237 15.94 16.39 -9.11
C ALA A 237 15.77 15.53 -10.37
N TRP A 238 15.40 14.25 -10.20
CA TRP A 238 15.14 13.34 -11.32
C TRP A 238 13.96 13.81 -12.17
N GLY A 239 12.82 14.17 -11.56
CA GLY A 239 11.68 14.73 -12.28
C GLY A 239 12.03 16.05 -13.02
N LYS A 240 12.82 16.91 -12.39
CA LYS A 240 13.32 18.14 -13.02
C LYS A 240 14.25 17.86 -14.21
N PHE A 241 15.15 16.88 -14.06
CA PHE A 241 16.06 16.46 -15.13
C PHE A 241 15.31 15.91 -16.34
N LEU A 242 14.21 15.20 -16.13
CA LEU A 242 13.36 14.68 -17.21
C LEU A 242 12.39 15.72 -17.79
N HIS A 243 12.45 16.97 -17.33
CA HIS A 243 11.51 18.04 -17.69
C HIS A 243 10.03 17.70 -17.40
N ASN A 244 9.79 16.72 -16.53
CA ASN A 244 8.47 16.36 -16.00
C ASN A 244 8.51 16.35 -14.48
N PRO A 245 8.18 17.47 -13.81
CA PRO A 245 8.32 17.60 -12.37
C PRO A 245 7.56 16.51 -11.61
N ALA A 246 8.26 15.91 -10.65
CA ALA A 246 7.66 14.91 -9.78
C ALA A 246 6.54 15.51 -8.91
N ILE A 247 5.44 14.78 -8.74
CA ILE A 247 4.45 15.12 -7.73
C ILE A 247 4.92 14.63 -6.37
N ILE A 248 4.92 15.52 -5.38
CA ILE A 248 5.26 15.19 -4.01
C ILE A 248 3.96 15.11 -3.21
N ALA A 249 3.59 13.89 -2.85
CA ALA A 249 2.49 13.60 -1.96
C ALA A 249 3.05 13.43 -0.54
N SER A 250 2.86 14.44 0.31
CA SER A 250 3.27 14.37 1.72
C SER A 250 2.30 13.47 2.47
N VAL A 251 2.79 12.30 2.91
CA VAL A 251 1.99 11.34 3.65
C VAL A 251 1.66 11.90 5.02
N GLN A 252 0.41 11.76 5.45
CA GLN A 252 -0.07 12.22 6.74
C GLN A 252 -0.36 11.04 7.68
N PRO A 253 -0.26 11.21 9.00
CA PRO A 253 -0.57 10.14 9.96
C PRO A 253 -2.01 9.62 9.89
N SER A 254 -2.91 10.39 9.28
CA SER A 254 -4.31 10.04 9.06
C SER A 254 -4.54 9.08 7.90
N TRP A 255 -3.56 8.87 7.02
CA TRP A 255 -3.70 8.03 5.84
C TRP A 255 -3.97 6.57 6.23
N ARG A 256 -5.07 6.00 5.72
CA ARG A 256 -5.53 4.66 6.11
C ARG A 256 -5.89 3.74 4.96
N ASP A 257 -6.25 4.28 3.82
CA ASP A 257 -6.74 3.48 2.69
C ASP A 257 -6.41 4.14 1.34
N ARG A 258 -6.83 3.49 0.25
CA ARG A 258 -6.58 3.93 -1.13
C ARG A 258 -7.11 5.32 -1.48
N THR A 259 -8.06 5.85 -0.73
CA THR A 259 -8.67 7.16 -1.02
C THR A 259 -7.68 8.30 -0.92
N GLU A 260 -6.63 8.12 -0.16
CA GLU A 260 -5.54 9.09 -0.02
C GLU A 260 -4.69 9.21 -1.30
N ILE A 261 -4.63 8.13 -2.10
CA ILE A 261 -3.91 8.10 -3.38
C ILE A 261 -4.81 8.51 -4.55
N PHE A 262 -6.01 7.94 -4.62
CA PHE A 262 -6.90 8.12 -5.77
C PHE A 262 -7.95 9.19 -5.54
N GLY A 263 -8.39 9.37 -4.30
CA GLY A 263 -9.60 10.11 -3.96
C GLY A 263 -10.81 9.20 -3.78
N TYR A 264 -11.96 9.81 -3.63
CA TYR A 264 -13.21 9.10 -3.35
C TYR A 264 -14.42 9.78 -3.97
N PHE A 265 -15.44 8.99 -4.27
CA PHE A 265 -16.71 9.50 -4.76
C PHE A 265 -17.57 10.02 -3.60
N ASN A 266 -18.00 11.27 -3.70
CA ASN A 266 -18.89 11.89 -2.72
C ASN A 266 -20.36 11.74 -3.17
N GLU A 267 -21.10 10.91 -2.45
CA GLU A 267 -22.51 10.60 -2.77
C GLU A 267 -23.46 11.80 -2.67
N PHE A 268 -23.12 12.81 -1.87
CA PHE A 268 -23.94 14.01 -1.70
C PHE A 268 -23.75 15.00 -2.85
N THR A 269 -22.50 15.27 -3.21
CA THR A 269 -22.17 16.20 -4.30
C THR A 269 -22.21 15.55 -5.68
N LYS A 270 -22.30 14.21 -5.74
CA LYS A 270 -22.18 13.40 -6.95
C LYS A 270 -20.87 13.66 -7.73
N ARG A 271 -19.82 14.10 -7.04
CA ARG A 271 -18.49 14.36 -7.58
C ARG A 271 -17.45 13.42 -7.00
N PHE A 272 -16.43 13.13 -7.78
CA PHE A 272 -15.25 12.43 -7.31
C PHE A 272 -14.23 13.45 -6.81
N ASN A 273 -13.81 13.32 -5.55
CA ASN A 273 -12.76 14.17 -4.97
C ASN A 273 -11.40 13.60 -5.40
N GLU A 274 -10.88 14.10 -6.51
CA GLU A 274 -9.66 13.62 -7.14
C GLU A 274 -8.42 14.16 -6.42
N THR A 275 -7.43 13.29 -6.19
CA THR A 275 -6.11 13.72 -5.72
C THR A 275 -5.25 14.23 -6.88
N GLU A 276 -4.16 14.93 -6.57
CA GLU A 276 -3.17 15.31 -7.60
C GLU A 276 -2.45 14.07 -8.16
N VAL A 277 -2.30 13.02 -7.32
CA VAL A 277 -1.72 11.75 -7.77
C VAL A 277 -2.60 11.08 -8.81
N LEU A 278 -3.92 11.01 -8.61
CA LEU A 278 -4.85 10.49 -9.60
C LEU A 278 -4.82 11.32 -10.90
N LYS A 279 -4.84 12.65 -10.80
CA LYS A 279 -4.72 13.53 -11.99
C LYS A 279 -3.47 13.18 -12.79
N LYS A 280 -2.33 13.02 -12.12
CA LYS A 280 -1.05 12.72 -12.76
C LYS A 280 -1.00 11.30 -13.34
N MET A 281 -1.61 10.31 -12.68
CA MET A 281 -1.79 8.96 -13.23
C MET A 281 -2.61 9.00 -14.52
N TYR A 282 -3.69 9.78 -14.52
CA TYR A 282 -4.55 9.93 -15.68
C TYR A 282 -3.81 10.65 -16.83
N GLU A 283 -3.09 11.72 -16.55
CA GLU A 283 -2.24 12.42 -17.51
C GLU A 283 -1.20 11.48 -18.14
N ALA A 284 -0.57 10.64 -17.34
CA ALA A 284 0.44 9.68 -17.79
C ALA A 284 -0.10 8.65 -18.79
N THR A 285 -1.41 8.39 -18.82
CA THR A 285 -2.01 7.48 -19.82
C THR A 285 -2.01 8.04 -21.24
N TYR A 286 -1.82 9.35 -21.40
CA TYR A 286 -1.77 10.03 -22.69
C TYR A 286 -0.36 10.29 -23.21
N LYS A 287 0.64 10.23 -22.33
CA LYS A 287 1.99 10.75 -22.61
C LYS A 287 3.04 9.64 -22.56
N GLU A 288 4.16 9.86 -23.25
CA GLU A 288 5.28 8.92 -23.26
C GLU A 288 6.43 9.33 -22.33
N GLU A 289 6.33 10.49 -21.68
CA GLU A 289 7.27 10.91 -20.65
C GLU A 289 7.26 9.98 -19.45
N ILE A 290 8.33 10.00 -18.67
CA ILE A 290 8.45 9.30 -17.42
C ILE A 290 7.83 10.13 -16.31
N PHE A 291 6.91 9.55 -15.56
CA PHE A 291 6.19 10.18 -14.46
C PHE A 291 6.68 9.67 -13.11
N ILE A 292 6.87 10.58 -12.17
CA ILE A 292 7.33 10.28 -10.82
C ILE A 292 6.33 10.80 -9.79
N THR A 293 5.88 9.90 -8.92
CA THR A 293 5.12 10.25 -7.72
C THR A 293 5.97 9.96 -6.51
N VAL A 294 6.25 10.99 -5.72
CA VAL A 294 7.00 10.88 -4.47
C VAL A 294 6.02 10.76 -3.31
N LEU A 295 6.12 9.69 -2.53
CA LEU A 295 5.44 9.52 -1.26
C LEU A 295 6.40 9.97 -0.16
N ASP A 296 6.33 11.25 0.20
CA ASP A 296 7.27 11.84 1.15
C ASP A 296 6.91 11.42 2.58
N GLU A 297 7.92 10.98 3.33
CA GLU A 297 7.77 10.38 4.66
C GLU A 297 6.74 9.24 4.70
N MET A 298 6.86 8.32 3.73
CA MET A 298 5.84 7.28 3.48
C MET A 298 5.52 6.43 4.70
N ASN A 299 6.42 6.31 5.66
CA ASN A 299 6.26 5.51 6.88
C ASN A 299 5.68 6.28 8.08
N ILE A 300 5.26 7.52 7.91
CA ILE A 300 4.51 8.26 8.95
C ILE A 300 3.07 7.70 9.11
N ALA A 301 2.58 7.00 8.09
CA ALA A 301 1.39 6.18 8.13
C ALA A 301 1.75 4.74 7.71
N ARG A 302 0.85 3.78 7.93
CA ARG A 302 1.11 2.37 7.56
C ARG A 302 0.95 2.19 6.05
N VAL A 303 2.08 2.03 5.37
CA VAL A 303 2.16 1.86 3.91
C VAL A 303 1.29 0.70 3.42
N GLU A 304 1.26 -0.40 4.16
CA GLU A 304 0.48 -1.61 3.85
C GLU A 304 -1.02 -1.38 3.78
N TYR A 305 -1.52 -0.23 4.24
CA TYR A 305 -2.94 0.08 4.23
C TYR A 305 -3.27 1.02 3.07
N TYR A 306 -2.66 2.21 3.03
CA TYR A 306 -3.01 3.19 2.01
C TYR A 306 -2.46 2.85 0.62
N PHE A 307 -1.36 2.08 0.55
CA PHE A 307 -0.72 1.68 -0.71
C PHE A 307 -0.97 0.21 -1.09
N ALA A 308 -1.79 -0.53 -0.32
CA ALA A 308 -2.02 -1.97 -0.48
C ALA A 308 -2.50 -2.38 -1.87
N GLU A 309 -3.42 -1.62 -2.46
CA GLU A 309 -3.99 -1.92 -3.77
C GLU A 309 -2.93 -1.78 -4.87
N LEU A 310 -2.16 -0.69 -4.86
CA LEU A 310 -1.05 -0.50 -5.79
C LEU A 310 0.03 -1.57 -5.64
N LEU A 311 0.39 -1.95 -4.40
CA LEU A 311 1.33 -3.05 -4.17
C LEU A 311 0.86 -4.36 -4.82
N SER A 312 -0.44 -4.61 -4.83
CA SER A 312 -0.99 -5.84 -5.41
C SER A 312 -1.08 -5.76 -6.93
N ILE A 313 -1.55 -4.64 -7.46
CA ILE A 313 -1.76 -4.44 -8.90
C ILE A 313 -0.43 -4.40 -9.66
N LEU A 314 0.58 -3.69 -9.12
CA LEU A 314 1.89 -3.55 -9.76
C LEU A 314 2.70 -4.87 -9.82
N GLU A 315 2.24 -5.93 -9.15
CA GLU A 315 2.81 -7.27 -9.22
C GLU A 315 2.11 -8.20 -10.22
N MET A 316 0.99 -7.79 -10.78
CA MET A 316 0.29 -8.62 -11.76
C MET A 316 1.22 -8.90 -12.96
N PRO A 317 1.23 -10.15 -13.47
CA PRO A 317 2.19 -10.59 -14.48
C PRO A 317 2.04 -9.86 -15.81
N THR A 318 0.82 -9.43 -16.12
CA THR A 318 0.53 -8.68 -17.35
C THR A 318 0.09 -7.26 -17.02
N ARG A 319 0.57 -6.29 -17.80
CA ARG A 319 0.21 -4.87 -17.63
C ARG A 319 -1.27 -4.58 -17.97
N ASP A 320 -1.95 -5.49 -18.64
CA ASP A 320 -3.39 -5.38 -18.90
C ASP A 320 -4.23 -5.60 -17.63
N GLU A 321 -3.66 -6.28 -16.63
CA GLU A 321 -4.26 -6.48 -15.31
C GLU A 321 -4.02 -5.30 -14.35
N TRP A 322 -3.23 -4.30 -14.77
CA TRP A 322 -2.97 -3.11 -13.96
C TRP A 322 -4.15 -2.16 -14.01
N VAL A 323 -5.21 -2.50 -13.32
CA VAL A 323 -6.48 -1.77 -13.37
C VAL A 323 -6.98 -1.47 -11.98
N VAL A 324 -7.36 -0.21 -11.74
CA VAL A 324 -7.97 0.28 -10.50
C VAL A 324 -9.42 0.64 -10.75
N SER A 325 -10.33 0.11 -9.93
CA SER A 325 -11.75 0.48 -9.97
C SER A 325 -11.97 1.77 -9.15
N LEU A 326 -12.35 2.87 -9.78
CA LEU A 326 -12.59 4.15 -9.12
C LEU A 326 -14.06 4.31 -8.71
N VAL A 327 -14.99 3.95 -9.59
CA VAL A 327 -16.43 4.09 -9.39
C VAL A 327 -17.17 2.85 -9.90
N PRO A 328 -18.31 2.49 -9.28
CA PRO A 328 -19.03 1.27 -9.62
C PRO A 328 -19.94 1.39 -10.85
N SER A 329 -20.22 2.61 -11.30
CA SER A 329 -21.13 2.89 -12.42
C SER A 329 -20.46 3.79 -13.45
N VAL A 330 -20.91 3.73 -14.70
CA VAL A 330 -20.40 4.54 -15.81
C VAL A 330 -21.35 5.69 -16.08
N TRP A 331 -20.81 6.89 -16.28
CA TRP A 331 -21.55 8.06 -16.73
C TRP A 331 -21.05 8.47 -18.12
N PRO A 332 -21.94 8.96 -18.99
CA PRO A 332 -21.56 9.43 -20.34
C PRO A 332 -20.50 10.55 -20.33
N THR A 333 -20.45 11.31 -19.22
CA THR A 333 -19.53 12.43 -19.03
C THR A 333 -18.23 12.04 -18.31
N ASP A 334 -17.99 10.75 -18.07
CA ASP A 334 -16.75 10.29 -17.46
C ASP A 334 -15.55 10.56 -18.40
N PRO A 335 -14.33 10.74 -17.81
CA PRO A 335 -13.11 10.95 -18.58
C PRO A 335 -12.84 9.82 -19.57
N LYS A 336 -12.22 10.14 -20.71
CA LYS A 336 -12.07 9.25 -21.88
C LYS A 336 -11.29 7.97 -21.61
N HIS A 337 -10.26 8.02 -20.74
CA HIS A 337 -9.45 6.86 -20.37
C HIS A 337 -9.97 6.14 -19.10
N LEU A 338 -11.21 6.44 -18.69
CA LEU A 338 -11.93 5.68 -17.66
C LEU A 338 -12.87 4.69 -18.36
N PHE A 339 -12.53 3.41 -18.34
CA PHE A 339 -13.34 2.34 -18.95
C PHE A 339 -14.09 1.57 -17.86
N ASP A 340 -15.42 1.52 -17.93
CA ASP A 340 -16.27 0.88 -16.94
C ASP A 340 -16.00 1.36 -15.49
N GLY A 341 -15.74 2.67 -15.32
CA GLY A 341 -15.41 3.23 -14.01
C GLY A 341 -14.02 2.83 -13.49
N LYS A 342 -13.19 2.26 -14.35
CA LYS A 342 -11.85 1.75 -14.04
C LYS A 342 -10.79 2.54 -14.79
N LEU A 343 -9.65 2.76 -14.14
CA LEU A 343 -8.46 3.34 -14.73
C LEU A 343 -7.40 2.26 -14.93
N LYS A 344 -6.90 2.10 -16.15
CA LYS A 344 -5.67 1.33 -16.41
C LYS A 344 -4.49 2.16 -15.91
N LEU A 345 -3.69 1.61 -15.00
CA LEU A 345 -2.53 2.30 -14.47
C LEU A 345 -1.47 2.51 -15.57
N PRO A 346 -0.87 3.71 -15.64
CA PRO A 346 0.12 4.01 -16.66
C PRO A 346 1.42 3.24 -16.44
N GLU A 347 1.98 2.71 -17.52
CA GLU A 347 3.22 1.94 -17.50
C GLU A 347 4.46 2.80 -17.28
N ASN A 348 4.37 4.08 -17.56
CA ASN A 348 5.42 5.09 -17.50
C ASN A 348 5.48 5.85 -16.17
N MET A 349 4.81 5.34 -15.12
CA MET A 349 4.81 5.96 -13.79
C MET A 349 5.55 5.12 -12.76
N TRP A 350 6.40 5.77 -11.98
CA TRP A 350 7.11 5.20 -10.84
C TRP A 350 6.76 5.92 -9.55
N TYR A 351 6.76 5.16 -8.47
CA TYR A 351 6.49 5.64 -7.11
C TYR A 351 7.81 5.60 -6.32
N ILE A 352 8.15 6.70 -5.69
CA ILE A 352 9.37 6.82 -4.88
C ILE A 352 8.95 7.19 -3.46
N GLY A 353 9.07 6.23 -2.54
CA GLY A 353 8.82 6.49 -1.12
C GLY A 353 10.06 6.99 -0.43
N THR A 354 9.96 8.01 0.43
CA THR A 354 11.06 8.38 1.32
C THR A 354 10.77 7.89 2.73
N ILE A 355 11.79 7.35 3.41
CA ILE A 355 11.71 6.83 4.76
C ILE A 355 12.78 7.48 5.62
N ASN A 356 12.37 8.04 6.76
CA ASN A 356 13.26 8.41 7.83
C ASN A 356 13.29 7.28 8.87
N ASN A 357 14.49 6.89 9.31
CA ASN A 357 14.66 5.86 10.34
C ASN A 357 14.59 6.51 11.74
N ASP A 358 13.48 7.21 12.00
CA ASP A 358 13.24 7.90 13.27
C ASP A 358 12.28 7.09 14.15
N ASP A 359 12.43 7.17 15.45
CA ASP A 359 11.62 6.41 16.43
C ASP A 359 10.11 6.76 16.40
N SER A 360 9.73 7.87 15.75
CA SER A 360 8.36 8.37 15.68
C SER A 360 7.54 7.81 14.49
N THR A 361 8.13 6.97 13.64
CA THR A 361 7.52 6.46 12.42
C THR A 361 7.21 4.97 12.51
N PHE A 362 6.30 4.47 11.63
CA PHE A 362 5.98 3.05 11.59
C PHE A 362 7.09 2.26 10.89
N ALA A 363 7.39 1.06 11.42
CA ALA A 363 8.21 0.10 10.69
C ALA A 363 7.47 -0.34 9.42
N VAL A 364 8.16 -0.31 8.29
CA VAL A 364 7.64 -0.80 7.01
C VAL A 364 7.82 -2.30 6.94
N SER A 365 6.75 -3.03 6.59
CA SER A 365 6.75 -4.49 6.57
C SER A 365 7.53 -5.06 5.38
N ASP A 366 7.94 -6.32 5.50
CA ASP A 366 8.57 -7.06 4.41
C ASP A 366 7.69 -7.16 3.16
N LYS A 367 6.36 -7.13 3.33
CA LYS A 367 5.43 -7.10 2.18
C LYS A 367 5.66 -5.92 1.23
N VAL A 368 6.03 -4.77 1.76
CA VAL A 368 6.37 -3.57 0.98
C VAL A 368 7.78 -3.70 0.41
N TYR A 369 8.75 -4.07 1.25
CA TYR A 369 10.14 -4.19 0.82
C TYR A 369 10.37 -5.30 -0.21
N ASP A 370 9.63 -6.40 -0.16
CA ASP A 370 9.71 -7.46 -1.19
C ASP A 370 9.29 -6.93 -2.58
N ARG A 371 8.48 -5.88 -2.63
CA ARG A 371 7.93 -5.27 -3.86
C ARG A 371 8.65 -3.99 -4.30
N ALA A 372 9.56 -3.49 -3.49
CA ALA A 372 10.32 -2.26 -3.75
C ALA A 372 11.81 -2.55 -3.85
N ILE A 373 12.56 -1.63 -4.44
CA ILE A 373 14.02 -1.59 -4.29
C ILE A 373 14.36 -0.53 -3.24
N PRO A 374 14.84 -0.93 -2.04
CA PRO A 374 15.31 0.01 -1.04
C PRO A 374 16.73 0.48 -1.35
N ILE A 375 16.96 1.78 -1.23
CA ILE A 375 18.27 2.42 -1.43
C ILE A 375 18.58 3.24 -0.20
N ASP A 376 19.71 2.93 0.44
CA ASP A 376 20.17 3.63 1.63
C ASP A 376 20.93 4.91 1.26
N ILE A 377 20.50 6.05 1.81
CA ILE A 377 21.17 7.35 1.66
C ILE A 377 21.54 7.83 3.07
N ASN A 378 22.67 7.33 3.58
CA ASN A 378 23.12 7.59 4.95
C ASN A 378 24.19 8.68 5.04
N SER A 379 24.67 9.21 3.91
CA SER A 379 25.70 10.26 3.86
C SER A 379 25.30 11.37 2.91
N LYS A 380 25.72 12.59 3.22
CA LYS A 380 25.65 13.70 2.26
C LYS A 380 26.73 13.50 1.19
N GLY A 381 26.39 13.71 -0.06
CA GLY A 381 27.36 13.71 -1.16
C GLY A 381 28.43 14.79 -0.96
N LYS A 382 29.63 14.47 -1.39
CA LYS A 382 30.76 15.44 -1.37
C LYS A 382 30.65 16.36 -2.57
N TYR A 383 30.99 17.63 -2.34
CA TYR A 383 31.10 18.62 -3.42
C TYR A 383 32.03 18.13 -4.53
N PHE A 384 31.62 18.35 -5.74
CA PHE A 384 32.48 18.21 -6.94
C PHE A 384 32.07 19.29 -7.95
N ASP A 385 32.98 19.67 -8.80
CA ASP A 385 32.71 20.63 -9.87
C ASP A 385 32.14 19.89 -11.08
N ALA A 386 30.97 20.33 -11.57
CA ALA A 386 30.28 19.70 -12.69
C ALA A 386 30.06 20.70 -13.82
N PRO A 387 30.15 20.29 -15.09
CA PRO A 387 29.78 21.12 -16.21
C PRO A 387 28.26 21.44 -16.13
N TYR A 388 27.88 22.63 -16.59
CA TYR A 388 26.47 22.96 -16.76
C TYR A 388 25.79 21.95 -17.67
N THR A 389 24.70 21.36 -17.20
CA THR A 389 23.99 20.30 -17.92
C THR A 389 22.52 20.63 -17.96
N GLU A 390 21.92 20.58 -19.12
CA GLU A 390 20.49 20.80 -19.34
C GLU A 390 19.67 19.55 -19.03
N TRP A 391 18.34 19.73 -18.94
CA TRP A 391 17.39 18.64 -18.81
C TRP A 391 17.45 17.69 -20.02
N LEU A 392 16.91 16.49 -19.85
CA LEU A 392 16.93 15.43 -20.86
C LEU A 392 15.50 15.00 -21.23
N PRO A 393 15.05 15.17 -22.47
CA PRO A 393 13.79 14.60 -22.93
C PRO A 393 13.96 13.10 -23.18
N LEU A 394 13.52 12.29 -22.22
CA LEU A 394 13.64 10.83 -22.26
C LEU A 394 12.24 10.19 -22.27
N SER A 395 11.95 9.35 -23.28
CA SER A 395 10.75 8.55 -23.29
C SER A 395 10.90 7.31 -22.42
N TYR A 396 9.77 6.87 -21.79
CA TYR A 396 9.81 5.63 -21.03
C TYR A 396 10.08 4.40 -21.91
N LYS A 397 9.63 4.41 -23.18
CA LYS A 397 9.86 3.33 -24.13
C LYS A 397 11.33 3.14 -24.43
N HIS A 398 12.07 4.26 -24.63
CA HIS A 398 13.51 4.18 -24.83
C HIS A 398 14.24 3.69 -23.58
N LEU A 399 13.86 4.19 -22.40
CA LEU A 399 14.41 3.70 -21.13
C LEU A 399 14.18 2.19 -20.93
N GLU A 400 12.97 1.70 -21.19
CA GLU A 400 12.68 0.25 -21.11
C GLU A 400 13.44 -0.56 -22.16
N ALA A 401 13.61 -0.03 -23.38
CA ALA A 401 14.38 -0.69 -24.42
C ALA A 401 15.85 -0.88 -24.00
N MET A 402 16.45 0.18 -23.42
CA MET A 402 17.81 0.09 -22.87
C MET A 402 17.94 -0.94 -21.75
N PHE A 403 16.96 -1.02 -20.85
CA PHE A 403 16.96 -2.04 -19.78
C PHE A 403 16.83 -3.46 -20.35
N LYS A 404 15.97 -3.69 -21.34
CA LYS A 404 15.85 -4.99 -22.03
C LYS A 404 17.15 -5.38 -22.74
N GLU A 405 17.79 -4.44 -23.43
CA GLU A 405 19.10 -4.67 -24.04
C GLU A 405 20.14 -5.08 -22.98
N CYS A 406 20.15 -4.40 -21.83
CA CYS A 406 21.03 -4.78 -20.73
C CYS A 406 20.74 -6.18 -20.19
N GLN A 407 19.46 -6.56 -20.03
CA GLN A 407 19.07 -7.90 -19.59
C GLN A 407 19.51 -8.99 -20.55
N GLU A 408 19.58 -8.70 -21.85
CA GLU A 408 20.09 -9.64 -22.86
C GLU A 408 21.62 -9.71 -22.87
N LYS A 409 22.29 -8.55 -22.76
CA LYS A 409 23.74 -8.41 -22.93
C LYS A 409 24.55 -8.71 -21.68
N TYR A 410 24.03 -8.36 -20.51
CA TYR A 410 24.74 -8.44 -19.22
C TYR A 410 24.03 -9.39 -18.25
N LYS A 411 23.59 -10.56 -18.76
CA LYS A 411 23.00 -11.60 -17.91
C LYS A 411 23.94 -11.94 -16.76
N VAL A 412 23.37 -12.20 -15.60
CA VAL A 412 24.13 -12.72 -14.47
C VAL A 412 24.84 -14.01 -14.90
N SER A 413 26.11 -14.11 -14.59
CA SER A 413 26.92 -15.26 -15.01
C SER A 413 26.44 -16.55 -14.35
N ASP A 414 26.48 -17.66 -15.08
CA ASP A 414 26.09 -19.00 -14.56
C ASP A 414 26.88 -19.40 -13.31
N GLU A 415 28.11 -18.90 -13.19
CA GLU A 415 28.93 -19.11 -12.00
C GLU A 415 28.33 -18.42 -10.77
N ASN A 416 27.93 -17.17 -10.93
CA ASN A 416 27.33 -16.42 -9.83
C ASN A 416 25.91 -16.88 -9.52
N LEU A 417 25.12 -17.31 -10.50
CA LEU A 417 23.81 -17.93 -10.25
C LEU A 417 23.95 -19.19 -9.40
N ARG A 418 24.89 -20.09 -9.72
CA ARG A 418 25.16 -21.27 -8.88
C ARG A 418 25.60 -20.91 -7.47
N LYS A 419 26.49 -19.91 -7.32
CA LYS A 419 26.91 -19.44 -5.99
C LYS A 419 25.75 -18.86 -5.18
N LEU A 420 24.77 -18.23 -5.85
CA LEU A 420 23.56 -17.72 -5.20
C LEU A 420 22.60 -18.85 -4.78
N GLU A 421 22.45 -19.90 -5.61
CA GLU A 421 21.68 -21.09 -5.24
C GLU A 421 22.29 -21.78 -4.01
N GLU A 422 23.63 -22.01 -4.03
CA GLU A 422 24.34 -22.57 -2.87
C GLU A 422 24.25 -21.67 -1.61
N LEU A 423 24.22 -20.35 -1.80
CA LEU A 423 24.02 -19.38 -0.72
C LEU A 423 22.58 -19.42 -0.18
N ASP A 424 21.59 -19.58 -1.05
CA ASP A 424 20.18 -19.73 -0.62
C ASP A 424 20.00 -20.98 0.24
N ASP A 425 20.55 -22.13 -0.21
CA ASP A 425 20.56 -23.36 0.58
C ASP A 425 21.23 -23.16 1.96
N TYR A 426 22.36 -22.47 2.00
CA TYR A 426 23.04 -22.14 3.25
C TYR A 426 22.17 -21.27 4.17
N VAL A 427 21.52 -20.23 3.61
CA VAL A 427 20.66 -19.32 4.37
C VAL A 427 19.40 -20.02 4.85
N ILE A 428 18.83 -20.94 4.07
CA ILE A 428 17.69 -21.78 4.49
C ILE A 428 18.08 -22.67 5.67
N GLU A 429 19.22 -23.34 5.58
CA GLU A 429 19.69 -24.28 6.62
C GLU A 429 19.96 -23.58 7.96
N HIS A 430 20.69 -22.48 7.92
CA HIS A 430 21.16 -21.79 9.14
C HIS A 430 20.20 -20.72 9.68
N PHE A 431 19.41 -20.06 8.82
CA PHE A 431 18.56 -18.91 9.21
C PHE A 431 17.07 -19.13 8.94
N ARG A 432 16.69 -20.21 8.27
CA ARG A 432 15.30 -20.51 7.87
C ARG A 432 14.65 -19.39 7.04
N LEU A 433 15.44 -18.71 6.25
CA LEU A 433 15.04 -17.71 5.28
C LEU A 433 15.36 -18.21 3.88
N ALA A 434 14.54 -17.87 2.90
CA ALA A 434 14.76 -18.22 1.50
C ALA A 434 14.74 -16.96 0.62
N PHE A 435 15.45 -17.03 -0.50
CA PHE A 435 15.47 -15.92 -1.46
C PHE A 435 14.13 -15.73 -2.17
N GLY A 436 13.40 -16.77 -2.44
CA GLY A 436 12.11 -16.70 -3.14
C GLY A 436 12.23 -16.22 -4.59
N ASN A 437 11.34 -16.73 -5.45
CA ASN A 437 11.37 -16.48 -6.91
C ASN A 437 11.29 -14.98 -7.28
N ARG A 438 10.61 -14.17 -6.46
CA ARG A 438 10.51 -12.72 -6.70
C ARG A 438 11.85 -12.01 -6.57
N ILE A 439 12.63 -12.34 -5.54
CA ILE A 439 13.94 -11.75 -5.33
C ILE A 439 14.90 -12.16 -6.45
N VAL A 440 14.87 -13.42 -6.87
CA VAL A 440 15.66 -13.91 -8.01
C VAL A 440 15.33 -13.12 -9.27
N LYS A 441 14.04 -12.97 -9.60
CA LYS A 441 13.62 -12.16 -10.74
C LYS A 441 14.07 -10.70 -10.65
N GLN A 442 13.92 -10.07 -9.48
CA GLN A 442 14.41 -8.71 -9.26
C GLN A 442 15.92 -8.59 -9.41
N LEU A 443 16.66 -9.60 -9.03
CA LEU A 443 18.11 -9.66 -9.21
C LEU A 443 18.47 -9.77 -10.69
N GLU A 444 17.77 -10.61 -11.47
CA GLU A 444 17.93 -10.77 -12.91
C GLU A 444 17.58 -9.49 -13.69
N ASP A 445 16.72 -8.65 -13.17
CA ASP A 445 16.40 -7.34 -13.76
C ASP A 445 17.39 -6.25 -13.32
N PHE A 446 17.76 -6.22 -12.03
CA PHE A 446 18.56 -5.17 -11.43
C PHE A 446 20.04 -5.24 -11.84
N VAL A 447 20.66 -6.42 -11.74
CA VAL A 447 22.11 -6.56 -11.94
C VAL A 447 22.53 -6.21 -13.36
N PRO A 448 21.85 -6.69 -14.43
CA PRO A 448 22.16 -6.27 -15.79
C PRO A 448 22.02 -4.76 -16.01
N ALA A 449 20.98 -4.14 -15.46
CA ALA A 449 20.78 -2.70 -15.54
C ALA A 449 21.91 -1.93 -14.81
N TYR A 450 22.35 -2.43 -13.66
CA TYR A 450 23.47 -1.84 -12.91
C TYR A 450 24.79 -1.93 -13.65
N VAL A 451 25.05 -3.06 -14.30
CA VAL A 451 26.22 -3.22 -15.19
C VAL A 451 26.10 -2.30 -16.40
N GLY A 452 24.91 -2.19 -17.00
CA GLY A 452 24.60 -1.26 -18.08
C GLY A 452 24.83 0.21 -17.71
N CYS A 453 24.59 0.59 -16.45
CA CYS A 453 24.92 1.91 -15.92
C CYS A 453 26.43 2.11 -15.61
N GLY A 454 27.29 1.14 -15.92
CA GLY A 454 28.75 1.19 -15.68
C GLY A 454 29.16 0.70 -14.29
N GLY A 455 28.31 -0.12 -13.62
CA GLY A 455 28.66 -0.86 -12.42
C GLY A 455 29.31 -2.21 -12.71
N THR A 456 29.56 -3.01 -11.65
CA THR A 456 30.06 -4.38 -11.78
C THR A 456 28.98 -5.38 -11.38
N GLU A 457 28.99 -6.58 -11.95
CA GLU A 457 28.06 -7.65 -11.60
C GLU A 457 28.08 -7.96 -10.09
N ILE A 458 29.28 -8.07 -9.52
CA ILE A 458 29.47 -8.39 -8.09
C ILE A 458 28.91 -7.29 -7.18
N ASP A 459 29.10 -6.01 -7.53
CA ASP A 459 28.54 -4.92 -6.73
C ASP A 459 27.00 -4.89 -6.80
N GLY A 460 26.42 -5.22 -7.96
CA GLY A 460 24.98 -5.35 -8.13
C GLY A 460 24.40 -6.51 -7.30
N LEU A 461 25.07 -7.66 -7.30
CA LEU A 461 24.72 -8.83 -6.49
C LEU A 461 24.83 -8.52 -4.99
N ASP A 462 25.90 -7.87 -4.56
CA ASP A 462 26.13 -7.46 -3.18
C ASP A 462 25.00 -6.54 -2.68
N PHE A 463 24.63 -5.56 -3.51
CA PHE A 463 23.52 -4.66 -3.18
C PHE A 463 22.19 -5.42 -2.99
N VAL A 464 21.83 -6.28 -3.94
CA VAL A 464 20.55 -7.04 -3.84
C VAL A 464 20.58 -7.99 -2.63
N LEU A 465 21.68 -8.71 -2.41
CA LEU A 465 21.85 -9.58 -1.26
C LEU A 465 21.68 -8.81 0.05
N CYS A 466 22.39 -7.69 0.19
CA CYS A 466 22.35 -6.87 1.40
C CYS A 466 20.94 -6.34 1.70
N HIS A 467 20.32 -5.68 0.71
CA HIS A 467 19.10 -4.91 0.94
C HIS A 467 17.80 -5.71 0.79
N LYS A 468 17.82 -6.89 0.16
CA LYS A 468 16.62 -7.72 -0.03
C LYS A 468 16.61 -8.97 0.85
N ILE A 469 17.76 -9.50 1.17
CA ILE A 469 17.88 -10.78 1.88
C ILE A 469 18.38 -10.56 3.31
N LEU A 470 19.59 -10.01 3.48
CA LEU A 470 20.19 -9.84 4.81
C LEU A 470 19.40 -8.88 5.69
N ARG A 471 18.70 -7.92 5.10
CA ARG A 471 17.79 -7.04 5.82
C ARG A 471 16.73 -7.82 6.62
N LYS A 472 16.26 -8.96 6.13
CA LYS A 472 15.29 -9.81 6.84
C LYS A 472 15.84 -10.39 8.15
N PHE A 473 17.16 -10.37 8.34
CA PHE A 473 17.81 -10.84 9.56
C PHE A 473 17.49 -9.94 10.76
N GLU A 474 17.17 -8.67 10.55
CA GLU A 474 16.74 -7.74 11.60
C GLU A 474 15.47 -8.22 12.33
N ALA A 475 14.62 -9.00 11.66
CA ALA A 475 13.43 -9.60 12.24
C ALA A 475 13.69 -10.89 13.03
N LEU A 476 14.90 -11.46 12.92
CA LEU A 476 15.27 -12.66 13.63
C LEU A 476 15.75 -12.32 15.06
N ASN A 477 15.72 -13.32 15.92
CA ASN A 477 16.33 -13.16 17.24
C ASN A 477 17.86 -13.24 17.12
N LEU A 478 18.47 -12.06 17.00
CA LEU A 478 19.90 -11.90 16.73
C LEU A 478 20.80 -12.65 17.72
N SER A 479 20.40 -12.74 19.00
CA SER A 479 21.19 -13.43 20.03
C SER A 479 21.37 -14.93 19.75
N PHE A 480 20.41 -15.57 19.07
CA PHE A 480 20.51 -17.00 18.73
C PHE A 480 21.30 -17.27 17.44
N ILE A 481 21.44 -16.26 16.56
CA ILE A 481 22.06 -16.45 15.25
C ILE A 481 23.44 -15.78 15.12
N ARG A 482 24.03 -15.35 16.25
CA ARG A 482 25.30 -14.63 16.26
C ARG A 482 26.46 -15.41 15.64
N ASP A 483 26.57 -16.68 15.99
CA ASP A 483 27.64 -17.56 15.51
C ASP A 483 27.42 -17.90 14.03
N GLU A 484 26.18 -18.13 13.63
CA GLU A 484 25.77 -18.37 12.24
C GLU A 484 26.08 -17.17 11.36
N ILE A 485 25.89 -15.91 11.86
CA ILE A 485 26.29 -14.71 11.13
C ILE A 485 27.81 -14.72 10.85
N GLY A 486 28.63 -15.12 11.83
CA GLY A 486 30.08 -15.29 11.65
C GLY A 486 30.42 -16.36 10.61
N GLY A 487 29.67 -17.46 10.61
CA GLY A 487 29.73 -18.52 9.60
C GLY A 487 29.42 -17.99 8.19
N LEU A 488 28.36 -17.19 8.06
CA LEU A 488 27.94 -16.59 6.79
C LEU A 488 28.98 -15.60 6.23
N ILE A 489 29.60 -14.78 7.08
CA ILE A 489 30.71 -13.89 6.66
C ILE A 489 31.88 -14.72 6.13
N THR A 490 32.20 -15.83 6.78
CA THR A 490 33.26 -16.75 6.34
C THR A 490 32.88 -17.42 5.02
N TYR A 491 31.63 -17.83 4.86
CA TYR A 491 31.08 -18.39 3.62
C TYR A 491 31.21 -17.40 2.46
N LEU A 492 30.76 -16.14 2.65
CA LEU A 492 30.88 -15.10 1.64
C LEU A 492 32.33 -14.84 1.23
N ASN A 493 33.26 -14.81 2.17
CA ASN A 493 34.70 -14.66 1.90
C ASN A 493 35.28 -15.81 1.08
N LYS A 494 34.82 -17.04 1.31
CA LYS A 494 35.28 -18.25 0.62
C LYS A 494 34.77 -18.32 -0.82
N HIS A 495 33.47 -18.08 -1.03
CA HIS A 495 32.80 -18.30 -2.33
C HIS A 495 32.85 -17.09 -3.27
N PHE A 496 32.79 -15.87 -2.73
CA PHE A 496 32.81 -14.63 -3.51
C PHE A 496 34.15 -13.88 -3.45
N GLY A 497 35.03 -14.24 -2.50
CA GLY A 497 36.32 -13.59 -2.31
C GLY A 497 36.32 -12.49 -1.24
N LYS A 498 37.46 -12.27 -0.61
CA LYS A 498 37.63 -11.34 0.52
C LYS A 498 37.39 -9.87 0.17
N SER A 499 37.63 -9.47 -1.07
CA SER A 499 37.47 -8.08 -1.55
C SER A 499 36.08 -7.77 -2.06
N ASN A 500 35.24 -8.79 -2.29
CA ASN A 500 33.90 -8.70 -2.85
C ASN A 500 32.84 -8.75 -1.74
N MET A 501 31.56 -8.49 -2.06
CA MET A 501 30.42 -8.52 -1.13
C MET A 501 30.65 -7.66 0.13
N LYS A 502 31.14 -6.44 -0.08
CA LYS A 502 31.53 -5.53 1.01
C LYS A 502 30.32 -5.03 1.79
N GLU A 503 29.25 -4.61 1.09
CA GLU A 503 28.04 -4.10 1.75
C GLU A 503 27.40 -5.18 2.61
N SER A 504 27.26 -6.39 2.07
CA SER A 504 26.71 -7.55 2.81
C SER A 504 27.54 -7.88 4.05
N LYS A 505 28.86 -7.88 3.94
CA LYS A 505 29.74 -8.16 5.09
C LYS A 505 29.70 -7.08 6.15
N GLU A 506 29.78 -5.80 5.74
CA GLU A 506 29.66 -4.66 6.66
C GLU A 506 28.31 -4.65 7.37
N TYR A 507 27.24 -5.02 6.65
CA TYR A 507 25.91 -5.16 7.22
C TYR A 507 25.85 -6.27 8.28
N LEU A 508 26.37 -7.46 7.97
CA LEU A 508 26.44 -8.58 8.89
C LEU A 508 27.31 -8.28 10.12
N GLU A 509 28.48 -7.64 9.95
CA GLU A 509 29.33 -7.19 11.05
C GLU A 509 28.61 -6.16 11.94
N ARG A 510 27.81 -5.27 11.34
CA ARG A 510 26.97 -4.34 12.11
C ARG A 510 25.93 -5.08 12.94
N LEU A 511 25.24 -6.07 12.36
CA LEU A 511 24.29 -6.89 13.10
C LEU A 511 24.95 -7.63 14.28
N GLN A 512 26.16 -8.17 14.09
CA GLN A 512 26.91 -8.80 15.17
C GLN A 512 27.27 -7.86 16.32
N LYS A 513 27.45 -6.56 16.05
CA LYS A 513 27.74 -5.54 17.07
C LYS A 513 26.52 -5.10 17.86
N LEU A 514 25.31 -5.32 17.33
CA LEU A 514 24.05 -5.00 18.01
C LEU A 514 23.64 -6.08 19.03
N ILE A 515 24.34 -7.20 19.04
CA ILE A 515 24.17 -8.34 19.95
C ILE A 515 25.15 -8.21 21.11
#